data_54d94fda1ab45be8e0b3ba7392f57e5d
#
_entry.id   54d94fda1ab45be8e0b3ba7392f57e5d
#
_cell.length_a   1.000
_cell.length_b   1.000
_cell.length_c   1.000
_cell.angle_alpha   90.00
_cell.angle_beta   90.00
_cell.angle_gamma   90.00
#
_symmetry.space_group_name_H-M   'P 1'
#
loop_
_entity.id
_entity.type
_entity.pdbx_description
1 polymer ?
#
loop_
_entity_poly.entity_id
_entity_poly.type
_entity_poly.pdbx_seq_one_letter_code
_entity_poly.pdbx_strand_id
1 'polypeptide(L)'
;LAGIRKDASGKPILSPELSQVVNLPTASSGEDANAQFRGVSDAAWTIRPQVKIIEGRKFNVGLRELIVGQGAKNQYRGMDVGKTVKLGNQEWTVVGIFASGDAHDSELWTDIETLSSAYDRRAYQSVTVGVEGKQGFKQLTDALANDPRLKLDAATTRDYYSKQSAGLAKLIKILGTVIGSIMAIGAVFGALNTMYAAV
;
A
#
# COMPACT_ATOMS: atom_id res chain seq x y z
N LEU A 1 15.11 19.15 7.31
CA LEU A 1 13.74 19.65 7.34
C LEU A 1 13.22 19.63 8.76
N ALA A 2 12.50 20.71 9.18
CA ALA A 2 11.86 20.80 10.48
C ALA A 2 10.69 19.80 10.60
N GLY A 3 10.35 19.40 11.83
CA GLY A 3 9.19 18.55 12.11
C GLY A 3 9.41 17.04 11.94
N ILE A 4 10.55 16.61 11.39
CA ILE A 4 10.87 15.18 11.26
C ILE A 4 11.47 14.68 12.59
N ARG A 5 10.93 13.57 13.10
CA ARG A 5 11.44 12.89 14.30
C ARG A 5 12.85 12.37 14.04
N LYS A 6 13.71 12.48 15.04
CA LYS A 6 15.08 11.99 14.99
C LYS A 6 15.23 10.75 15.85
N ASP A 7 16.17 9.89 15.49
CA ASP A 7 16.58 8.76 16.30
C ASP A 7 17.51 9.18 17.46
N ALA A 8 17.95 8.22 18.25
CA ALA A 8 18.84 8.47 19.40
C ALA A 8 20.22 9.05 18.98
N SER A 9 20.61 8.91 17.71
CA SER A 9 21.85 9.47 17.13
C SER A 9 21.65 10.86 16.53
N GLY A 10 20.44 11.41 16.55
CA GLY A 10 20.10 12.71 15.98
C GLY A 10 19.82 12.66 14.48
N LYS A 11 19.81 11.47 13.83
CA LYS A 11 19.48 11.32 12.42
C LYS A 11 17.96 11.37 12.22
N PRO A 12 17.47 12.01 11.14
CA PRO A 12 16.04 12.02 10.83
C PRO A 12 15.55 10.60 10.52
N ILE A 13 14.41 10.23 11.09
CA ILE A 13 13.76 8.94 10.82
C ILE A 13 12.96 9.09 9.53
N LEU A 14 13.53 8.61 8.44
CA LEU A 14 12.94 8.65 7.10
C LEU A 14 13.23 7.34 6.35
N SER A 15 12.24 6.87 5.61
CA SER A 15 12.34 5.73 4.72
C SER A 15 12.01 6.18 3.30
N PRO A 16 13.02 6.29 2.41
CA PRO A 16 12.74 6.34 0.99
C PRO A 16 12.07 5.04 0.57
N GLU A 17 11.14 5.13 -0.35
CA GLU A 17 10.34 3.97 -0.79
C GLU A 17 10.19 3.94 -2.31
N LEU A 18 10.25 2.74 -2.83
CA LEU A 18 10.01 2.42 -4.22
C LEU A 18 8.92 1.35 -4.29
N SER A 19 7.93 1.53 -5.13
CA SER A 19 6.88 0.55 -5.34
C SER A 19 6.88 0.09 -6.80
N GLN A 20 6.84 -1.23 -6.98
CA GLN A 20 6.75 -1.88 -8.27
C GLN A 20 5.56 -2.82 -8.29
N VAL A 21 4.76 -2.77 -9.35
CA VAL A 21 3.70 -3.76 -9.57
C VAL A 21 4.31 -4.97 -10.24
N VAL A 22 4.04 -6.14 -9.68
CA VAL A 22 4.47 -7.45 -10.21
C VAL A 22 3.26 -8.34 -10.39
N ASN A 23 3.33 -9.29 -11.31
CA ASN A 23 2.28 -10.27 -11.55
C ASN A 23 2.63 -11.57 -10.84
N LEU A 24 1.65 -12.13 -10.13
CA LEU A 24 1.77 -13.36 -9.38
C LEU A 24 0.54 -14.23 -9.58
N PRO A 25 0.71 -15.55 -9.70
CA PRO A 25 -0.41 -16.47 -9.81
C PRO A 25 -1.21 -16.50 -8.49
N THR A 26 -2.51 -16.31 -8.60
CA THR A 26 -3.42 -16.39 -7.46
C THR A 26 -3.55 -17.83 -6.94
N ALA A 27 -3.76 -17.96 -5.64
CA ALA A 27 -3.97 -19.25 -5.00
C ALA A 27 -5.28 -19.92 -5.46
N SER A 28 -6.32 -19.12 -5.76
CA SER A 28 -7.66 -19.61 -6.12
C SER A 28 -7.76 -20.12 -7.53
N SER A 29 -7.40 -19.32 -8.55
CA SER A 29 -7.58 -19.68 -9.96
C SER A 29 -6.27 -20.05 -10.66
N GLY A 30 -5.12 -19.60 -10.13
CA GLY A 30 -3.84 -19.70 -10.82
C GLY A 30 -3.63 -18.65 -11.91
N GLU A 31 -4.60 -17.77 -12.12
CA GLU A 31 -4.47 -16.63 -13.01
C GLU A 31 -3.58 -15.55 -12.37
N ASP A 32 -2.84 -14.85 -13.23
CA ASP A 32 -1.97 -13.77 -12.76
C ASP A 32 -2.78 -12.57 -12.27
N ALA A 33 -2.42 -12.08 -11.09
CA ALA A 33 -2.96 -10.85 -10.54
C ALA A 33 -1.83 -9.93 -10.05
N ASN A 34 -2.11 -8.64 -10.03
CA ASN A 34 -1.17 -7.61 -9.63
C ASN A 34 -0.90 -7.68 -8.12
N ALA A 35 0.36 -7.73 -7.74
CA ALA A 35 0.86 -7.58 -6.38
C ALA A 35 1.76 -6.36 -6.28
N GLN A 36 1.71 -5.67 -5.13
CA GLN A 36 2.60 -4.56 -4.87
C GLN A 36 3.89 -5.04 -4.23
N PHE A 37 5.01 -4.78 -4.87
CA PHE A 37 6.34 -5.09 -4.40
C PHE A 37 7.04 -3.80 -3.99
N ARG A 38 7.28 -3.62 -2.69
CA ARG A 38 7.80 -2.40 -2.09
C ARG A 38 9.21 -2.57 -1.59
N GLY A 39 10.09 -1.66 -2.00
CA GLY A 39 11.40 -1.47 -1.40
C GLY A 39 11.31 -0.46 -0.26
N VAL A 40 11.83 -0.83 0.91
CA VAL A 40 11.85 0.00 2.11
C VAL A 40 13.25 0.05 2.71
N SER A 41 13.57 1.12 3.44
CA SER A 41 14.79 1.19 4.23
C SER A 41 14.57 0.62 5.64
N ASP A 42 15.65 0.45 6.40
CA ASP A 42 15.58 -0.03 7.79
C ASP A 42 14.74 0.89 8.70
N ALA A 43 14.69 2.19 8.41
CA ALA A 43 13.85 3.14 9.15
C ALA A 43 12.33 2.83 9.05
N ALA A 44 11.91 2.07 8.04
CA ALA A 44 10.52 1.66 7.88
C ALA A 44 9.97 0.92 9.11
N TRP A 45 10.79 0.11 9.77
CA TRP A 45 10.42 -0.62 10.99
C TRP A 45 10.13 0.30 12.18
N THR A 46 10.88 1.40 12.28
CA THR A 46 10.67 2.41 13.33
C THR A 46 9.45 3.30 13.02
N ILE A 47 9.19 3.55 11.75
CA ILE A 47 8.05 4.36 11.30
C ILE A 47 6.74 3.57 11.44
N ARG A 48 6.79 2.25 11.17
CA ARG A 48 5.63 1.35 11.19
C ARG A 48 5.77 0.25 12.26
N PRO A 49 5.67 0.60 13.56
CA PRO A 49 5.85 -0.35 14.66
C PRO A 49 4.79 -1.46 14.71
N GLN A 50 3.66 -1.27 14.00
CA GLN A 50 2.61 -2.28 13.86
C GLN A 50 3.03 -3.45 12.95
N VAL A 51 4.01 -3.26 12.05
CA VAL A 51 4.52 -4.33 11.19
C VAL A 51 5.37 -5.30 12.01
N LYS A 52 4.91 -6.52 12.11
CA LYS A 52 5.59 -7.57 12.89
C LYS A 52 5.84 -8.80 12.02
N ILE A 53 7.03 -9.37 12.14
CA ILE A 53 7.33 -10.67 11.54
C ILE A 53 6.61 -11.74 12.35
N ILE A 54 5.77 -12.53 11.70
CA ILE A 54 4.99 -13.61 12.30
C ILE A 54 5.55 -15.00 11.96
N GLU A 55 6.36 -15.10 10.89
CA GLU A 55 7.03 -16.33 10.48
C GLU A 55 8.37 -15.98 9.82
N GLY A 56 9.42 -16.74 10.05
CA GLY A 56 10.74 -16.51 9.47
C GLY A 56 11.47 -15.32 10.07
N ARG A 57 12.08 -14.49 9.23
CA ARG A 57 12.90 -13.34 9.63
C ARG A 57 12.73 -12.15 8.68
N LYS A 58 13.28 -11.01 9.04
CA LYS A 58 13.45 -9.87 8.16
C LYS A 58 14.42 -10.21 7.02
N PHE A 59 14.28 -9.52 5.89
CA PHE A 59 15.25 -9.59 4.79
C PHE A 59 16.59 -8.95 5.19
N ASN A 60 17.68 -9.42 4.59
CA ASN A 60 18.99 -8.79 4.71
C ASN A 60 19.17 -7.76 3.59
N VAL A 61 19.75 -6.61 3.95
CA VAL A 61 20.11 -5.55 3.01
C VAL A 61 21.09 -6.06 1.96
N GLY A 62 20.86 -5.72 0.70
CA GLY A 62 21.72 -6.11 -0.43
C GLY A 62 21.48 -7.53 -0.96
N LEU A 63 20.61 -8.32 -0.35
CA LEU A 63 20.24 -9.64 -0.84
C LEU A 63 18.85 -9.63 -1.51
N ARG A 64 18.65 -10.49 -2.51
CA ARG A 64 17.35 -10.71 -3.14
C ARG A 64 16.45 -11.54 -2.26
N GLU A 65 16.20 -11.02 -1.09
CA GLU A 65 15.29 -11.57 -0.10
C GLU A 65 14.05 -10.69 0.01
N LEU A 66 12.91 -11.29 0.22
CA LEU A 66 11.66 -10.58 0.45
C LEU A 66 10.89 -11.17 1.61
N ILE A 67 10.06 -10.35 2.19
CA ILE A 67 9.04 -10.77 3.15
C ILE A 67 7.67 -10.50 2.56
N VAL A 68 6.70 -11.30 2.94
CA VAL A 68 5.36 -11.32 2.36
C VAL A 68 4.35 -10.94 3.43
N GLY A 69 3.45 -10.02 3.13
CA GLY A 69 2.31 -9.73 3.99
C GLY A 69 1.38 -10.93 4.11
N GLN A 70 0.77 -11.11 5.26
CA GLN A 70 -0.11 -12.25 5.54
C GLN A 70 -1.28 -12.35 4.54
N GLY A 71 -1.82 -11.22 4.09
CA GLY A 71 -2.83 -11.17 3.05
C GLY A 71 -2.31 -11.63 1.70
N ALA A 72 -1.10 -11.19 1.31
CA ALA A 72 -0.46 -11.61 0.07
C ALA A 72 -0.11 -13.11 0.10
N LYS A 73 0.35 -13.66 1.23
CA LYS A 73 0.58 -15.12 1.40
C LYS A 73 -0.68 -15.93 1.09
N ASN A 74 -1.83 -15.46 1.55
CA ASN A 74 -3.10 -16.15 1.32
C ASN A 74 -3.62 -15.98 -0.13
N GLN A 75 -3.26 -14.88 -0.77
CA GLN A 75 -3.75 -14.52 -2.10
C GLN A 75 -2.95 -15.15 -3.24
N TYR A 76 -1.63 -15.29 -3.09
CA TYR A 76 -0.73 -15.72 -4.16
C TYR A 76 -0.06 -17.06 -3.86
N ARG A 77 0.27 -17.83 -4.92
CA ARG A 77 0.97 -19.11 -4.82
C ARG A 77 2.46 -18.91 -4.57
N GLY A 78 3.06 -19.85 -3.84
CA GLY A 78 4.52 -19.92 -3.67
C GLY A 78 5.09 -18.89 -2.69
N MET A 79 4.27 -18.28 -1.84
CA MET A 79 4.66 -17.25 -0.88
C MET A 79 5.04 -17.79 0.50
N ASP A 80 5.39 -19.08 0.60
CA ASP A 80 5.86 -19.66 1.85
C ASP A 80 7.33 -19.37 2.11
N VAL A 81 7.72 -19.29 3.38
CA VAL A 81 9.12 -19.08 3.77
C VAL A 81 10.01 -20.18 3.22
N GLY A 82 11.15 -19.79 2.66
CA GLY A 82 12.11 -20.69 2.01
C GLY A 82 11.84 -20.94 0.51
N LYS A 83 10.72 -20.48 -0.03
CA LYS A 83 10.43 -20.59 -1.47
C LYS A 83 11.12 -19.48 -2.25
N THR A 84 11.47 -19.79 -3.50
CA THR A 84 11.97 -18.83 -4.48
C THR A 84 10.85 -18.47 -5.46
N VAL A 85 10.67 -17.17 -5.68
CA VAL A 85 9.69 -16.65 -6.62
C VAL A 85 10.38 -15.80 -7.67
N LYS A 86 9.93 -15.87 -8.91
CA LYS A 86 10.43 -15.04 -10.00
C LYS A 86 9.57 -13.78 -10.11
N LEU A 87 10.20 -12.63 -9.86
CA LEU A 87 9.55 -11.32 -10.01
C LEU A 87 10.29 -10.54 -11.11
N GLY A 88 9.61 -10.29 -12.23
CA GLY A 88 10.24 -9.78 -13.43
C GLY A 88 11.29 -10.77 -13.96
N ASN A 89 12.54 -10.30 -14.12
CA ASN A 89 13.67 -11.12 -14.60
C ASN A 89 14.56 -11.64 -13.47
N GLN A 90 14.16 -11.47 -12.21
CA GLN A 90 14.99 -11.80 -11.05
C GLN A 90 14.30 -12.84 -10.16
N GLU A 91 15.11 -13.69 -9.53
CA GLU A 91 14.66 -14.62 -8.50
C GLU A 91 14.84 -14.02 -7.11
N TRP A 92 13.80 -14.20 -6.28
CA TRP A 92 13.75 -13.67 -4.92
C TRP A 92 13.39 -14.79 -3.95
N THR A 93 14.05 -14.81 -2.80
CA THR A 93 13.76 -15.79 -1.76
C THR A 93 12.82 -15.19 -0.71
N VAL A 94 11.72 -15.86 -0.43
CA VAL A 94 10.82 -15.51 0.67
C VAL A 94 11.49 -15.93 1.99
N VAL A 95 11.82 -14.96 2.84
CA VAL A 95 12.52 -15.21 4.11
C VAL A 95 11.66 -14.98 5.34
N GLY A 96 10.49 -14.38 5.17
CA GLY A 96 9.57 -14.18 6.28
C GLY A 96 8.18 -13.74 5.83
N ILE A 97 7.25 -13.86 6.77
CA ILE A 97 5.88 -13.38 6.64
C ILE A 97 5.67 -12.30 7.70
N PHE A 98 5.00 -11.22 7.33
CA PHE A 98 4.66 -10.16 8.28
C PHE A 98 3.15 -9.92 8.34
N ALA A 99 2.71 -9.34 9.44
CA ALA A 99 1.38 -8.79 9.61
C ALA A 99 1.47 -7.35 10.08
N SER A 100 0.62 -6.48 9.53
CA SER A 100 0.52 -5.06 9.86
C SER A 100 -0.87 -4.66 10.35
N GLY A 101 -1.90 -5.43 9.97
CA GLY A 101 -3.29 -5.10 10.24
C GLY A 101 -3.84 -3.97 9.38
N ASP A 102 -3.16 -3.63 8.29
CA ASP A 102 -3.54 -2.59 7.35
C ASP A 102 -3.30 -3.03 5.88
N ALA A 103 -3.35 -2.09 4.94
CA ALA A 103 -3.19 -2.37 3.51
C ALA A 103 -1.85 -3.03 3.14
N HIS A 104 -0.82 -2.88 3.97
CA HIS A 104 0.49 -3.49 3.72
C HIS A 104 0.46 -5.03 3.84
N ASP A 105 -0.55 -5.62 4.49
CA ASP A 105 -0.71 -7.08 4.54
C ASP A 105 -0.85 -7.71 3.15
N SER A 106 -1.22 -6.94 2.12
CA SER A 106 -1.33 -7.40 0.73
C SER A 106 -0.07 -7.11 -0.11
N GLU A 107 1.03 -6.68 0.51
CA GLU A 107 2.26 -6.30 -0.17
C GLU A 107 3.40 -7.31 0.05
N LEU A 108 4.40 -7.25 -0.85
CA LEU A 108 5.70 -7.87 -0.68
C LEU A 108 6.73 -6.78 -0.38
N TRP A 109 7.60 -7.00 0.61
CA TRP A 109 8.61 -6.01 1.00
C TRP A 109 10.01 -6.55 0.86
N THR A 110 10.94 -5.68 0.45
CA THR A 110 12.37 -5.98 0.32
C THR A 110 13.21 -4.74 0.63
N ASP A 111 14.52 -4.89 0.58
CA ASP A 111 15.45 -3.78 0.64
C ASP A 111 15.32 -2.85 -0.57
N ILE A 112 15.26 -1.54 -0.32
CA ILE A 112 15.03 -0.54 -1.36
C ILE A 112 16.14 -0.47 -2.39
N GLU A 113 17.41 -0.59 -1.99
CA GLU A 113 18.54 -0.51 -2.90
C GLU A 113 18.59 -1.75 -3.81
N THR A 114 18.27 -2.91 -3.25
CA THR A 114 18.15 -4.16 -4.00
C THR A 114 17.04 -4.09 -5.03
N LEU A 115 15.86 -3.55 -4.65
CA LEU A 115 14.73 -3.37 -5.56
C LEU A 115 15.07 -2.34 -6.66
N SER A 116 15.65 -1.21 -6.28
CA SER A 116 16.05 -0.14 -7.18
C SER A 116 17.02 -0.67 -8.27
N SER A 117 18.00 -1.44 -7.86
CA SER A 117 18.96 -2.10 -8.76
C SER A 117 18.30 -3.14 -9.67
N ALA A 118 17.40 -3.97 -9.12
CA ALA A 118 16.74 -5.05 -9.87
C ALA A 118 15.82 -4.54 -10.99
N TYR A 119 15.26 -3.34 -10.82
CA TYR A 119 14.33 -2.73 -11.78
C TYR A 119 14.87 -1.48 -12.48
N ASP A 120 16.19 -1.23 -12.39
CA ASP A 120 16.88 -0.04 -12.95
C ASP A 120 16.17 1.28 -12.61
N ARG A 121 15.75 1.43 -11.36
CA ARG A 121 15.10 2.64 -10.87
C ARG A 121 16.11 3.54 -10.19
N ARG A 122 16.32 4.74 -10.74
CA ARG A 122 17.31 5.72 -10.24
C ARG A 122 16.71 6.76 -9.28
N ALA A 123 15.41 6.71 -9.05
CA ALA A 123 14.71 7.66 -8.19
C ALA A 123 13.70 6.95 -7.31
N TYR A 124 13.56 7.43 -6.09
CA TYR A 124 12.53 6.99 -5.17
C TYR A 124 11.19 7.62 -5.53
N GLN A 125 10.10 6.91 -5.29
CA GLN A 125 8.75 7.40 -5.61
C GLN A 125 8.14 8.20 -4.45
N SER A 126 8.51 7.86 -3.23
CA SER A 126 8.04 8.52 -2.01
C SER A 126 9.06 8.43 -0.90
N VAL A 127 8.88 9.28 0.10
CA VAL A 127 9.66 9.21 1.35
C VAL A 127 8.68 9.23 2.50
N THR A 128 8.66 8.16 3.28
CA THR A 128 7.87 8.11 4.51
C THR A 128 8.71 8.61 5.67
N VAL A 129 8.16 9.51 6.47
CA VAL A 129 8.87 10.15 7.57
C VAL A 129 8.12 9.99 8.89
N GLY A 130 8.84 9.80 9.97
CA GLY A 130 8.30 9.91 11.31
C GLY A 130 8.18 11.38 11.70
N VAL A 131 7.00 11.84 12.13
CA VAL A 131 6.76 13.21 12.59
C VAL A 131 6.35 13.24 14.07
N GLU A 132 6.60 14.36 14.74
CA GLU A 132 6.19 14.57 16.13
C GLU A 132 4.77 15.15 16.20
N GLY A 133 3.78 14.27 16.00
CA GLY A 133 2.37 14.66 16.10
C GLY A 133 1.92 15.66 15.03
N LYS A 134 0.81 16.35 15.31
CA LYS A 134 0.24 17.35 14.37
C LYS A 134 1.12 18.56 14.15
N GLN A 135 1.84 18.99 15.20
CA GLN A 135 2.71 20.16 15.12
C GLN A 135 3.94 19.88 14.25
N GLY A 136 4.57 18.71 14.39
CA GLY A 136 5.68 18.29 13.52
C GLY A 136 5.25 18.16 12.05
N PHE A 137 4.05 17.64 11.80
CA PHE A 137 3.49 17.59 10.45
C PHE A 137 3.32 18.99 9.84
N LYS A 138 2.78 19.94 10.62
CA LYS A 138 2.63 21.33 10.17
C LYS A 138 3.99 21.97 9.87
N GLN A 139 4.97 21.81 10.76
CA GLN A 139 6.33 22.32 10.52
C GLN A 139 6.97 21.75 9.26
N LEU A 140 6.75 20.47 9.00
CA LEU A 140 7.24 19.81 7.78
C LEU A 140 6.56 20.39 6.53
N THR A 141 5.23 20.52 6.53
CA THR A 141 4.49 21.07 5.38
C THR A 141 4.87 22.53 5.11
N ASP A 142 5.02 23.35 6.14
CA ASP A 142 5.46 24.75 6.02
C ASP A 142 6.90 24.81 5.45
N ALA A 143 7.80 23.94 5.91
CA ALA A 143 9.17 23.88 5.40
C ALA A 143 9.24 23.44 3.92
N LEU A 144 8.40 22.50 3.50
CA LEU A 144 8.30 22.07 2.09
C LEU A 144 7.73 23.18 1.21
N ALA A 145 6.69 23.88 1.66
CA ALA A 145 6.07 24.97 0.91
C ALA A 145 7.00 26.18 0.71
N ASN A 146 7.91 26.41 1.65
CA ASN A 146 8.87 27.53 1.61
C ASN A 146 10.17 27.20 0.87
N ASP A 147 10.42 25.95 0.46
CA ASP A 147 11.63 25.59 -0.30
C ASP A 147 11.26 25.34 -1.80
N PRO A 148 11.50 26.29 -2.68
CA PRO A 148 11.13 26.19 -4.10
C PRO A 148 11.90 25.11 -4.86
N ARG A 149 12.94 24.54 -4.26
CA ARG A 149 13.73 23.43 -4.84
C ARG A 149 13.02 22.09 -4.64
N LEU A 150 12.11 22.03 -3.65
CA LEU A 150 11.38 20.82 -3.27
C LEU A 150 9.95 20.93 -3.78
N LYS A 151 9.68 20.33 -4.94
CA LYS A 151 8.31 20.19 -5.48
C LYS A 151 7.69 18.91 -4.92
N LEU A 152 7.46 18.86 -3.60
CA LEU A 152 6.96 17.69 -2.88
C LEU A 152 5.67 18.05 -2.15
N ASP A 153 4.67 17.17 -2.27
CA ASP A 153 3.46 17.21 -1.47
C ASP A 153 3.60 16.31 -0.24
N ALA A 154 3.22 16.81 0.93
CA ALA A 154 3.15 16.02 2.14
C ALA A 154 1.70 15.69 2.49
N ALA A 155 1.43 14.43 2.76
CA ALA A 155 0.14 13.95 3.23
C ALA A 155 0.35 12.99 4.40
N THR A 156 -0.62 12.93 5.32
CA THR A 156 -0.60 11.86 6.31
C THR A 156 -0.89 10.52 5.63
N THR A 157 -0.35 9.43 6.15
CA THR A 157 -0.62 8.07 5.63
C THR A 157 -2.14 7.82 5.52
N ARG A 158 -2.91 8.28 6.51
CA ARG A 158 -4.37 8.16 6.50
C ARG A 158 -5.02 8.93 5.35
N ASP A 159 -4.60 10.17 5.12
CA ASP A 159 -5.16 11.00 4.04
C ASP A 159 -4.78 10.47 2.67
N TYR A 160 -3.56 9.95 2.53
CA TYR A 160 -3.10 9.31 1.29
C TYR A 160 -4.01 8.13 0.90
N TYR A 161 -4.24 7.19 1.82
CA TYR A 161 -5.11 6.04 1.55
C TYR A 161 -6.59 6.41 1.42
N SER A 162 -7.08 7.40 2.20
CA SER A 162 -8.46 7.87 2.05
C SER A 162 -8.71 8.55 0.69
N LYS A 163 -7.76 9.32 0.18
CA LYS A 163 -7.86 9.91 -1.16
C LYS A 163 -7.87 8.87 -2.26
N GLN A 164 -7.06 7.81 -2.11
CA GLN A 164 -7.02 6.71 -3.08
C GLN A 164 -8.34 5.93 -3.14
N SER A 165 -9.00 5.70 -2.01
CA SER A 165 -10.28 5.00 -1.93
C SER A 165 -11.51 5.89 -2.21
N ALA A 166 -11.40 7.22 -2.09
CA ALA A 166 -12.50 8.15 -2.27
C ALA A 166 -13.11 8.10 -3.69
N GLY A 167 -12.29 7.87 -4.72
CA GLY A 167 -12.75 7.72 -6.10
C GLY A 167 -13.66 6.51 -6.28
N LEU A 168 -13.25 5.37 -5.74
CA LEU A 168 -14.04 4.13 -5.78
C LEU A 168 -15.33 4.25 -4.97
N ALA A 169 -15.27 4.82 -3.78
CA ALA A 169 -16.43 5.06 -2.94
C ALA A 169 -17.47 5.97 -3.63
N LYS A 170 -17.02 7.02 -4.33
CA LYS A 170 -17.88 7.90 -5.12
C LYS A 170 -18.56 7.15 -6.26
N LEU A 171 -17.83 6.30 -6.98
CA LEU A 171 -18.37 5.49 -8.07
C LEU A 171 -19.43 4.51 -7.57
N ILE A 172 -19.18 3.80 -6.47
CA ILE A 172 -20.14 2.89 -5.83
C ILE A 172 -21.42 3.66 -5.41
N LYS A 173 -21.26 4.86 -4.82
CA LYS A 173 -22.38 5.70 -4.42
C LYS A 173 -23.24 6.11 -5.62
N ILE A 174 -22.62 6.53 -6.74
CA ILE A 174 -23.32 6.90 -7.96
C ILE A 174 -24.10 5.70 -8.51
N LEU A 175 -23.44 4.54 -8.66
CA LEU A 175 -24.08 3.31 -9.14
C LEU A 175 -25.27 2.90 -8.25
N GLY A 176 -25.08 2.90 -6.92
CA GLY A 176 -26.13 2.59 -5.97
C GLY A 176 -27.34 3.53 -6.07
N THR A 177 -27.08 4.84 -6.25
CA THR A 177 -28.15 5.83 -6.43
C THR A 177 -28.91 5.61 -7.74
N VAL A 178 -28.23 5.36 -8.84
CA VAL A 178 -28.85 5.09 -10.15
C VAL A 178 -29.70 3.82 -10.10
N ILE A 179 -29.15 2.73 -9.60
CA ILE A 179 -29.88 1.45 -9.47
C ILE A 179 -31.08 1.60 -8.54
N GLY A 180 -30.90 2.24 -7.38
CA GLY A 180 -31.98 2.49 -6.43
C GLY A 180 -33.11 3.33 -7.03
N SER A 181 -32.79 4.36 -7.83
CA SER A 181 -33.79 5.18 -8.53
C SER A 181 -34.58 4.37 -9.55
N ILE A 182 -33.92 3.54 -10.35
CA ILE A 182 -34.58 2.67 -11.34
C ILE A 182 -35.52 1.68 -10.63
N MET A 183 -35.06 1.06 -9.54
CA MET A 183 -35.87 0.14 -8.77
C MET A 183 -37.09 0.83 -8.14
N ALA A 184 -36.95 2.04 -7.60
CA ALA A 184 -38.03 2.81 -7.04
C ALA A 184 -39.11 3.14 -8.09
N ILE A 185 -38.69 3.58 -9.29
CA ILE A 185 -39.59 3.84 -10.41
C ILE A 185 -40.31 2.54 -10.82
N GLY A 186 -39.60 1.44 -10.95
CA GLY A 186 -40.17 0.13 -11.29
C GLY A 186 -41.22 -0.33 -10.26
N ALA A 187 -40.92 -0.13 -8.97
CA ALA A 187 -41.87 -0.46 -7.90
C ALA A 187 -43.20 0.37 -7.97
N VAL A 188 -43.08 1.67 -8.29
CA VAL A 188 -44.23 2.55 -8.50
C VAL A 188 -45.10 2.06 -9.68
N PHE A 189 -44.48 1.76 -10.82
CA PHE A 189 -45.18 1.22 -11.99
C PHE A 189 -45.83 -0.14 -11.69
N GLY A 190 -45.14 -1.03 -10.97
CA GLY A 190 -45.69 -2.31 -10.52
C GLY A 190 -46.91 -2.14 -9.62
N ALA A 191 -46.84 -1.23 -8.65
CA ALA A 191 -47.98 -0.93 -7.77
C ALA A 191 -49.16 -0.36 -8.55
N LEU A 192 -48.92 0.60 -9.47
CA LEU A 192 -49.99 1.15 -10.31
C LEU A 192 -50.66 0.09 -11.19
N ASN A 193 -49.86 -0.78 -11.82
CA ASN A 193 -50.40 -1.86 -12.64
C ASN A 193 -51.25 -2.84 -11.84
N THR A 194 -50.87 -3.15 -10.60
CA THR A 194 -51.68 -4.00 -9.70
C THR A 194 -52.99 -3.32 -9.31
N MET A 195 -52.95 -2.02 -9.04
CA MET A 195 -54.15 -1.25 -8.72
C MET A 195 -55.12 -1.20 -9.91
N TYR A 196 -54.64 -0.99 -11.13
CA TYR A 196 -55.47 -0.98 -12.34
C TYR A 196 -56.06 -2.35 -12.66
N ALA A 197 -55.39 -3.44 -12.34
CA ALA A 197 -55.90 -4.80 -12.56
C ALA A 197 -56.98 -5.23 -11.51
N ALA A 198 -57.07 -4.50 -10.39
CA ALA A 198 -58.03 -4.80 -9.31
C ALA A 198 -59.36 -4.03 -9.42
N VAL A 199 -59.52 -3.15 -10.43
CA VAL A 199 -60.74 -2.40 -10.79
C VAL A 199 -61.34 -3.00 -12.02
#